data_9de591e334927e2b9f6332ac6b8f643e
#
_entry.id   9de591e334927e2b9f6332ac6b8f643e
#
_cell.length_a   1.000
_cell.length_b   1.000
_cell.length_c   1.000
_cell.angle_alpha   90.00
_cell.angle_beta   90.00
_cell.angle_gamma   90.00
#
_symmetry.space_group_name_H-M   'P 1'
#
loop_
_entity.id
_entity.type
_entity.pdbx_description
1 polymer ?
#
loop_
_entity_poly.entity_id
_entity_poly.type
_entity_poly.pdbx_seq_one_letter_code
_entity_poly.pdbx_strand_id
1 'polypeptide(L)'
;RTVTLPRAFLTRLSGDDDLGIPELRDTADLRILERISATCPRLGSTDGWGVRFSRELNASDDRGTFEPFVPGSRARPVVEGKQIDQFRVSVDRSNYQLAPGARDRVPRRARLAYRDVASATNRLTLIAAIVPARAITTHTLFCLNAPLPLDAQFVLCGLLNSYVANYLVRFRVNTHVTASLMSRLPVLFIGPDNPLFGR
;
A
#
# COMPACT_ATOMS: atom_id res chain seq x y z
N ARG A 1 22.94 24.88 -2.95
CA ARG A 1 21.75 25.62 -3.41
C ARG A 1 20.68 25.53 -2.33
N THR A 2 20.14 26.67 -1.88
CA THR A 2 19.03 26.72 -0.93
C THR A 2 17.72 26.57 -1.69
N VAL A 3 16.84 25.69 -1.24
CA VAL A 3 15.47 25.54 -1.77
C VAL A 3 14.50 26.00 -0.69
N THR A 4 13.64 26.96 -1.01
CA THR A 4 12.61 27.45 -0.11
C THR A 4 11.35 26.63 -0.34
N LEU A 5 10.83 25.99 0.72
CA LEU A 5 9.58 25.22 0.69
C LEU A 5 8.46 26.02 1.36
N PRO A 6 7.43 26.47 0.62
CA PRO A 6 6.29 27.16 1.22
C PRO A 6 5.54 26.24 2.20
N ARG A 7 5.12 26.77 3.35
CA ARG A 7 4.33 26.02 4.33
C ARG A 7 3.09 25.41 3.71
N ALA A 8 2.36 26.15 2.88
CA ALA A 8 1.17 25.66 2.18
C ALA A 8 1.43 24.43 1.29
N PHE A 9 2.63 24.32 0.69
CA PHE A 9 3.07 23.15 -0.05
C PHE A 9 3.29 21.95 0.89
N LEU A 10 3.99 22.16 2.01
CA LEU A 10 4.22 21.11 2.99
C LEU A 10 2.91 20.58 3.60
N THR A 11 1.97 21.49 3.92
CA THR A 11 0.63 21.11 4.41
C THR A 11 -0.14 20.26 3.39
N ARG A 12 -0.15 20.67 2.11
CA ARG A 12 -0.79 19.84 1.06
C ARG A 12 -0.16 18.46 0.94
N LEU A 13 1.15 18.39 1.04
CA LEU A 13 1.91 17.17 0.85
C LEU A 13 1.80 16.22 2.06
N SER A 14 1.82 16.74 3.29
CA SER A 14 1.95 15.95 4.53
C SER A 14 0.74 16.02 5.46
N GLY A 15 -0.13 17.01 5.32
CA GLY A 15 -1.18 17.35 6.30
C GLY A 15 -0.70 18.37 7.32
N ASP A 16 -1.63 18.88 8.12
CA ASP A 16 -1.35 19.94 9.09
C ASP A 16 -0.54 19.44 10.30
N ASP A 17 -0.73 18.18 10.67
CA ASP A 17 -0.16 17.59 11.90
C ASP A 17 1.29 17.13 11.76
N ASP A 18 1.80 17.00 10.53
CA ASP A 18 3.15 16.48 10.26
C ASP A 18 3.71 17.12 8.98
N LEU A 19 4.47 18.18 9.16
CA LEU A 19 5.14 18.89 8.07
C LEU A 19 6.40 18.14 7.58
N GLY A 20 6.26 16.86 7.24
CA GLY A 20 7.35 16.04 6.74
C GLY A 20 8.02 16.68 5.50
N ILE A 21 9.32 16.95 5.62
CA ILE A 21 10.12 17.52 4.53
C ILE A 21 10.55 16.39 3.58
N PRO A 22 10.22 16.45 2.28
CA PRO A 22 10.68 15.47 1.32
C PRO A 22 12.17 15.62 1.02
N GLU A 23 12.86 14.52 0.77
CA GLU A 23 14.24 14.52 0.31
C GLU A 23 14.29 14.89 -1.19
N LEU A 24 14.44 16.17 -1.49
CA LEU A 24 14.54 16.68 -2.87
C LEU A 24 15.99 16.67 -3.35
N ARG A 25 16.23 16.17 -4.56
CA ARG A 25 17.54 16.18 -5.20
C ARG A 25 17.80 17.47 -5.97
N ASP A 26 16.74 18.02 -6.54
CA ASP A 26 16.82 19.26 -7.34
C ASP A 26 15.47 20.00 -7.40
N THR A 27 15.45 21.10 -8.15
CA THR A 27 14.26 21.94 -8.35
C THR A 27 13.22 21.28 -9.27
N ALA A 28 13.58 20.27 -10.06
CA ALA A 28 12.62 19.54 -10.88
C ALA A 28 11.75 18.63 -9.99
N ASP A 29 12.35 17.97 -9.00
CA ASP A 29 11.63 17.21 -7.99
C ASP A 29 10.57 18.09 -7.30
N LEU A 30 10.94 19.31 -6.89
CA LEU A 30 10.01 20.24 -6.25
C LEU A 30 8.82 20.57 -7.17
N ARG A 31 9.08 20.95 -8.42
CA ARG A 31 8.02 21.29 -9.39
C ARG A 31 7.06 20.13 -9.65
N ILE A 32 7.60 18.89 -9.73
CA ILE A 32 6.80 17.70 -9.91
C ILE A 32 5.89 17.47 -8.69
N LEU A 33 6.46 17.53 -7.48
CA LEU A 33 5.70 17.37 -6.25
C LEU A 33 4.64 18.45 -6.05
N GLU A 34 4.96 19.71 -6.33
CA GLU A 34 4.00 20.81 -6.28
C GLU A 34 2.82 20.57 -7.22
N ARG A 35 3.10 20.19 -8.48
CA ARG A 35 2.06 19.91 -9.47
C ARG A 35 1.17 18.73 -9.04
N ILE A 36 1.78 17.63 -8.63
CA ILE A 36 1.03 16.44 -8.23
C ILE A 36 0.20 16.71 -6.96
N SER A 37 0.78 17.38 -5.96
CA SER A 37 0.05 17.69 -4.72
C SER A 37 -1.05 18.73 -4.90
N ALA A 38 -1.02 19.52 -5.97
CA ALA A 38 -2.08 20.47 -6.30
C ALA A 38 -3.24 19.83 -7.08
N THR A 39 -3.00 18.70 -7.76
CA THR A 39 -3.98 18.04 -8.64
C THR A 39 -4.50 16.71 -8.14
N CYS A 40 -3.74 16.04 -7.26
CA CYS A 40 -4.08 14.74 -6.74
C CYS A 40 -4.35 14.83 -5.23
N PRO A 41 -5.53 14.39 -4.75
CA PRO A 41 -5.81 14.32 -3.32
C PRO A 41 -4.90 13.27 -2.64
N ARG A 42 -4.76 13.38 -1.32
CA ARG A 42 -4.06 12.35 -0.54
C ARG A 42 -4.87 11.06 -0.51
N LEU A 43 -4.21 9.93 -0.58
CA LEU A 43 -4.83 8.61 -0.66
C LEU A 43 -5.82 8.33 0.48
N GLY A 44 -5.49 8.78 1.69
CA GLY A 44 -6.33 8.59 2.89
C GLY A 44 -7.35 9.71 3.13
N SER A 45 -7.38 10.76 2.31
CA SER A 45 -8.29 11.89 2.50
C SER A 45 -9.70 11.60 1.96
N THR A 46 -10.69 12.27 2.51
CA THR A 46 -12.13 12.07 2.15
C THR A 46 -12.48 12.62 0.78
N ASP A 47 -11.72 13.56 0.24
CA ASP A 47 -11.82 14.10 -1.10
C ASP A 47 -11.11 13.24 -2.17
N GLY A 48 -10.46 12.15 -1.73
CA GLY A 48 -9.79 11.17 -2.56
C GLY A 48 -10.35 9.77 -2.38
N TRP A 49 -9.47 8.78 -2.32
CA TRP A 49 -9.87 7.38 -2.15
C TRP A 49 -10.42 7.05 -0.76
N GLY A 50 -10.10 7.85 0.27
CA GLY A 50 -10.56 7.66 1.64
C GLY A 50 -10.11 6.34 2.28
N VAL A 51 -9.08 5.70 1.74
CA VAL A 51 -8.66 4.35 2.14
C VAL A 51 -7.70 4.36 3.31
N ARG A 52 -7.77 3.29 4.08
CA ARG A 52 -6.84 2.99 5.17
C ARG A 52 -6.27 1.60 5.01
N PHE A 53 -5.04 1.43 5.47
CA PHE A 53 -4.34 0.16 5.45
C PHE A 53 -3.96 -0.25 6.87
N SER A 54 -4.06 -1.54 7.16
CA SER A 54 -3.67 -2.12 8.45
C SER A 54 -3.00 -3.49 8.25
N ARG A 55 -2.26 -3.93 9.25
CA ARG A 55 -1.73 -5.29 9.31
C ARG A 55 -2.81 -6.26 9.78
N GLU A 56 -2.77 -7.50 9.29
CA GLU A 56 -3.74 -8.53 9.68
C GLU A 56 -3.22 -9.42 10.81
N LEU A 57 -1.98 -9.88 10.70
CA LEU A 57 -1.33 -10.70 11.72
C LEU A 57 0.02 -10.11 12.10
N ASN A 58 0.40 -10.30 13.35
CA ASN A 58 1.76 -10.09 13.81
C ASN A 58 2.49 -11.44 13.87
N ALA A 59 3.61 -11.55 13.15
CA ALA A 59 4.36 -12.81 13.10
C ALA A 59 4.90 -13.27 14.47
N SER A 60 5.11 -12.36 15.42
CA SER A 60 5.56 -12.70 16.78
C SER A 60 4.38 -13.14 17.65
N ASP A 61 3.34 -12.32 17.73
CA ASP A 61 2.21 -12.55 18.65
C ASP A 61 1.32 -13.69 18.17
N ASP A 62 1.17 -13.85 16.85
CA ASP A 62 0.32 -14.86 16.24
C ASP A 62 1.09 -16.15 15.87
N ARG A 63 2.37 -16.27 16.23
CA ARG A 63 3.21 -17.41 15.83
C ARG A 63 2.62 -18.78 16.20
N GLY A 64 1.97 -18.89 17.34
CA GLY A 64 1.32 -20.12 17.81
C GLY A 64 0.14 -20.58 16.94
N THR A 65 -0.34 -19.73 16.03
CA THR A 65 -1.45 -20.06 15.11
C THR A 65 -0.96 -20.51 13.73
N PHE A 66 0.36 -20.56 13.51
CA PHE A 66 0.96 -20.93 12.21
C PHE A 66 1.41 -22.38 12.25
N GLU A 67 1.11 -23.11 11.18
CA GLU A 67 1.65 -24.44 10.89
C GLU A 67 2.29 -24.44 9.50
N PRO A 68 3.15 -25.44 9.17
CA PRO A 68 3.73 -25.55 7.82
C PRO A 68 2.65 -25.57 6.74
N PHE A 69 2.89 -24.85 5.65
CA PHE A 69 1.93 -24.81 4.55
C PHE A 69 1.85 -26.15 3.81
N VAL A 70 0.66 -26.67 3.69
CA VAL A 70 0.33 -27.85 2.89
C VAL A 70 -0.67 -27.45 1.81
N PRO A 71 -0.31 -27.51 0.53
CA PRO A 71 -1.22 -27.17 -0.55
C PRO A 71 -2.49 -28.04 -0.52
N GLY A 72 -3.65 -27.41 -0.74
CA GLY A 72 -4.93 -28.14 -0.78
C GLY A 72 -6.14 -27.22 -0.64
N SER A 73 -7.34 -27.77 -0.87
CA SER A 73 -8.59 -27.01 -0.88
C SER A 73 -8.95 -26.35 0.46
N ARG A 74 -8.43 -26.89 1.57
CA ARG A 74 -8.66 -26.36 2.92
C ARG A 74 -7.52 -25.46 3.43
N ALA A 75 -6.45 -25.30 2.65
CA ALA A 75 -5.34 -24.45 3.02
C ALA A 75 -5.79 -22.98 3.24
N ARG A 76 -5.17 -22.35 4.21
CA ARG A 76 -5.33 -20.92 4.52
C ARG A 76 -3.94 -20.31 4.58
N PRO A 77 -3.32 -20.05 3.41
CA PRO A 77 -1.95 -19.62 3.32
C PRO A 77 -1.73 -18.30 4.06
N VAL A 78 -0.60 -18.21 4.74
CA VAL A 78 -0.08 -17.00 5.38
C VAL A 78 0.91 -16.36 4.41
N VAL A 79 0.53 -15.21 3.87
CA VAL A 79 1.29 -14.47 2.85
C VAL A 79 2.20 -13.44 3.54
N GLU A 80 3.47 -13.46 3.18
CA GLU A 80 4.50 -12.51 3.64
C GLU A 80 4.94 -11.63 2.46
N GLY A 81 5.65 -10.54 2.73
CA GLY A 81 6.12 -9.62 1.70
C GLY A 81 6.88 -10.28 0.54
N LYS A 82 7.62 -11.37 0.79
CA LYS A 82 8.37 -12.09 -0.25
C LYS A 82 7.51 -12.85 -1.27
N GLN A 83 6.23 -13.10 -0.96
CA GLN A 83 5.30 -13.75 -1.88
C GLN A 83 4.51 -12.76 -2.75
N ILE A 84 4.71 -11.46 -2.59
CA ILE A 84 4.00 -10.47 -3.42
C ILE A 84 4.98 -9.70 -4.32
N ASP A 85 4.63 -9.61 -5.58
CA ASP A 85 5.25 -8.77 -6.60
C ASP A 85 4.20 -7.81 -7.19
N GLN A 86 4.62 -6.92 -8.08
CA GLN A 86 3.66 -6.04 -8.75
C GLN A 86 2.54 -6.87 -9.39
N PHE A 87 1.30 -6.58 -8.98
CA PHE A 87 0.08 -7.24 -9.47
C PHE A 87 -0.05 -8.74 -9.15
N ARG A 88 0.92 -9.37 -8.49
CA ARG A 88 0.97 -10.82 -8.33
C ARG A 88 1.17 -11.23 -6.87
N VAL A 89 0.42 -12.25 -6.45
CA VAL A 89 0.60 -12.94 -5.16
C VAL A 89 0.86 -14.43 -5.43
N SER A 90 1.99 -14.94 -4.95
CA SER A 90 2.39 -16.35 -5.07
C SER A 90 1.99 -17.10 -3.79
N VAL A 91 0.71 -17.40 -3.62
CA VAL A 91 0.19 -18.12 -2.44
C VAL A 91 0.71 -19.55 -2.32
N ASP A 92 1.04 -20.18 -3.43
CA ASP A 92 1.65 -21.50 -3.55
C ASP A 92 3.07 -21.56 -2.93
N ARG A 93 3.71 -20.41 -2.78
CA ARG A 93 5.03 -20.25 -2.17
C ARG A 93 4.98 -19.84 -0.69
N SER A 94 3.81 -19.89 -0.06
CA SER A 94 3.70 -19.62 1.37
C SER A 94 4.49 -20.65 2.17
N ASN A 95 5.14 -20.21 3.24
CA ASN A 95 5.83 -21.14 4.16
C ASN A 95 4.87 -21.68 5.21
N TYR A 96 3.82 -20.93 5.50
CA TYR A 96 2.89 -21.22 6.59
C TYR A 96 1.44 -21.12 6.12
N GLN A 97 0.58 -21.81 6.85
CA GLN A 97 -0.87 -21.65 6.80
C GLN A 97 -1.40 -21.49 8.24
N LEU A 98 -2.64 -20.99 8.37
CA LEU A 98 -3.28 -20.96 9.68
C LEU A 98 -3.71 -22.34 10.11
N ALA A 99 -3.45 -22.67 11.37
CA ALA A 99 -3.97 -23.85 12.05
C ALA A 99 -5.50 -23.87 12.04
N PRO A 100 -6.14 -25.05 12.12
CA PRO A 100 -7.60 -25.18 12.04
C PRO A 100 -8.38 -24.29 12.99
N GLY A 101 -7.91 -24.10 14.22
CA GLY A 101 -8.55 -23.27 15.24
C GLY A 101 -8.51 -21.76 15.00
N ALA A 102 -7.66 -21.29 14.07
CA ALA A 102 -7.52 -19.88 13.74
C ALA A 102 -8.13 -19.48 12.38
N ARG A 103 -8.83 -20.40 11.70
CA ARG A 103 -9.30 -20.21 10.32
C ARG A 103 -10.39 -19.15 10.16
N ASP A 104 -11.11 -18.82 11.20
CA ASP A 104 -12.16 -17.78 11.19
C ASP A 104 -11.57 -16.35 11.05
N ARG A 105 -10.30 -16.17 11.32
CA ARG A 105 -9.58 -14.91 11.15
C ARG A 105 -9.32 -14.56 9.68
N VAL A 106 -9.50 -15.51 8.76
CA VAL A 106 -9.15 -15.31 7.34
C VAL A 106 -10.18 -14.46 6.63
N PRO A 107 -9.77 -13.39 5.95
CA PRO A 107 -10.67 -12.54 5.18
C PRO A 107 -11.40 -13.31 4.09
N ARG A 108 -12.71 -13.09 4.00
CA ARG A 108 -13.59 -13.74 3.02
C ARG A 108 -13.55 -13.07 1.64
N ARG A 109 -12.95 -11.88 1.54
CA ARG A 109 -12.86 -11.09 0.30
C ARG A 109 -11.41 -10.88 -0.12
N ALA A 110 -11.19 -10.80 -1.42
CA ALA A 110 -9.93 -10.32 -1.96
C ALA A 110 -9.74 -8.84 -1.58
N ARG A 111 -8.50 -8.42 -1.37
CA ARG A 111 -8.17 -7.06 -0.95
C ARG A 111 -6.79 -6.62 -1.41
N LEU A 112 -6.68 -5.34 -1.70
CA LEU A 112 -5.42 -4.71 -2.05
C LEU A 112 -4.46 -4.75 -0.85
N ALA A 113 -3.21 -5.09 -1.12
CA ALA A 113 -2.13 -5.03 -0.15
C ALA A 113 -0.86 -4.48 -0.77
N TYR A 114 0.06 -3.96 0.05
CA TYR A 114 1.39 -3.55 -0.38
C TYR A 114 2.46 -3.99 0.63
N ARG A 115 3.71 -4.10 0.16
CA ARG A 115 4.87 -4.44 1.00
C ARG A 115 5.20 -3.29 1.93
N ASP A 116 5.40 -3.62 3.23
CA ASP A 116 5.92 -2.71 4.24
C ASP A 116 7.41 -2.44 4.02
N VAL A 117 8.22 -3.51 3.96
CA VAL A 117 9.68 -3.38 3.87
C VAL A 117 10.10 -2.96 2.46
N ALA A 118 10.74 -1.80 2.38
CA ALA A 118 11.22 -1.21 1.14
C ALA A 118 12.39 -0.26 1.40
N SER A 119 13.16 0.06 0.36
CA SER A 119 14.21 1.06 0.38
C SER A 119 14.07 2.00 -0.82
N ALA A 120 14.44 3.27 -0.66
CA ALA A 120 14.51 4.24 -1.74
C ALA A 120 15.45 3.80 -2.88
N THR A 121 16.44 2.97 -2.56
CA THR A 121 17.41 2.42 -3.52
C THR A 121 16.90 1.19 -4.28
N ASN A 122 15.79 0.59 -3.86
CA ASN A 122 15.20 -0.54 -4.59
C ASN A 122 14.73 -0.08 -5.98
N ARG A 123 14.86 -0.97 -6.98
CA ARG A 123 14.30 -0.71 -8.32
C ARG A 123 12.80 -0.40 -8.27
N LEU A 124 12.08 -1.14 -7.41
CA LEU A 124 10.68 -0.91 -7.08
C LEU A 124 10.57 -0.76 -5.56
N THR A 125 10.21 0.44 -5.12
CA THR A 125 10.06 0.78 -3.71
C THR A 125 8.67 0.41 -3.20
N LEU A 126 7.63 0.77 -3.97
CA LEU A 126 6.25 0.41 -3.68
C LEU A 126 5.84 -0.77 -4.56
N ILE A 127 5.38 -1.85 -3.93
CA ILE A 127 4.89 -3.06 -4.60
C ILE A 127 3.53 -3.39 -4.00
N ALA A 128 2.51 -3.45 -4.84
CA ALA A 128 1.14 -3.73 -4.45
C ALA A 128 0.53 -4.86 -5.30
N ALA A 129 -0.37 -5.62 -4.69
CA ALA A 129 -1.14 -6.68 -5.37
C ALA A 129 -2.47 -6.93 -4.66
N ILE A 130 -3.39 -7.60 -5.34
CA ILE A 130 -4.64 -8.07 -4.75
C ILE A 130 -4.41 -9.43 -4.09
N VAL A 131 -4.43 -9.47 -2.77
CA VAL A 131 -4.37 -10.72 -2.01
C VAL A 131 -5.71 -11.44 -2.14
N PRO A 132 -5.73 -12.71 -2.56
CA PRO A 132 -6.98 -13.44 -2.77
C PRO A 132 -7.71 -13.69 -1.45
N ALA A 133 -9.02 -13.92 -1.53
CA ALA A 133 -9.78 -14.45 -0.42
C ALA A 133 -9.16 -15.76 0.10
N ARG A 134 -9.38 -16.07 1.37
CA ARG A 134 -8.87 -17.28 2.04
C ARG A 134 -7.35 -17.30 2.30
N ALA A 135 -6.60 -16.29 1.90
CA ALA A 135 -5.23 -16.03 2.35
C ALA A 135 -5.23 -14.96 3.42
N ILE A 136 -4.30 -14.99 4.37
CA ILE A 136 -4.10 -13.96 5.39
C ILE A 136 -2.67 -13.47 5.33
N THR A 137 -2.41 -12.23 5.75
CA THR A 137 -1.09 -11.61 5.63
C THR A 137 -0.43 -11.37 6.99
N THR A 138 0.91 -11.36 7.00
CA THR A 138 1.69 -10.99 8.18
C THR A 138 1.95 -9.49 8.25
N HIS A 139 2.65 -9.06 9.30
CA HIS A 139 3.10 -7.69 9.53
C HIS A 139 3.99 -7.10 8.43
N THR A 140 4.51 -7.91 7.51
CA THR A 140 5.33 -7.45 6.37
C THR A 140 4.49 -6.89 5.22
N LEU A 141 3.17 -6.94 5.34
CA LEU A 141 2.19 -6.41 4.41
C LEU A 141 1.16 -5.53 5.13
N PHE A 142 0.77 -4.45 4.47
CA PHE A 142 -0.40 -3.67 4.83
C PHE A 142 -1.54 -3.97 3.87
N CYS A 143 -2.68 -4.36 4.40
CA CYS A 143 -3.90 -4.66 3.65
C CYS A 143 -4.91 -3.53 3.74
N LEU A 144 -5.65 -3.32 2.67
CA LEU A 144 -6.76 -2.37 2.64
C LEU A 144 -7.81 -2.76 3.69
N ASN A 145 -8.06 -1.82 4.60
CA ASN A 145 -9.05 -1.91 5.65
C ASN A 145 -10.16 -0.86 5.42
N ALA A 146 -10.86 -1.00 4.32
CA ALA A 146 -12.00 -0.14 3.95
C ALA A 146 -12.91 -0.89 2.97
N PRO A 147 -14.21 -0.59 2.95
CA PRO A 147 -15.16 -1.20 2.00
C PRO A 147 -15.03 -0.54 0.62
N LEU A 148 -13.94 -0.86 -0.10
CA LEU A 148 -13.74 -0.43 -1.48
C LEU A 148 -14.12 -1.57 -2.43
N PRO A 149 -14.95 -1.35 -3.46
CA PRO A 149 -15.26 -2.34 -4.49
C PRO A 149 -14.02 -2.92 -5.15
N LEU A 150 -14.08 -4.16 -5.62
CA LEU A 150 -12.89 -4.86 -6.13
C LEU A 150 -12.34 -4.23 -7.41
N ASP A 151 -13.20 -3.75 -8.29
CA ASP A 151 -12.83 -2.99 -9.50
C ASP A 151 -12.05 -1.71 -9.15
N ALA A 152 -12.53 -0.94 -8.18
CA ALA A 152 -11.82 0.22 -7.66
C ALA A 152 -10.47 -0.16 -7.03
N GLN A 153 -10.38 -1.33 -6.36
CA GLN A 153 -9.11 -1.83 -5.85
C GLN A 153 -8.14 -2.21 -6.97
N PHE A 154 -8.61 -2.74 -8.11
CA PHE A 154 -7.75 -2.99 -9.27
C PHE A 154 -7.19 -1.70 -9.86
N VAL A 155 -8.02 -0.67 -10.02
CA VAL A 155 -7.55 0.65 -10.47
C VAL A 155 -6.50 1.20 -9.51
N LEU A 156 -6.79 1.17 -8.21
CA LEU A 156 -5.85 1.65 -7.19
C LEU A 156 -4.55 0.81 -7.18
N CYS A 157 -4.62 -0.50 -7.36
CA CYS A 157 -3.45 -1.36 -7.50
C CYS A 157 -2.57 -0.94 -8.69
N GLY A 158 -3.18 -0.59 -9.82
CA GLY A 158 -2.48 -0.05 -10.99
C GLY A 158 -1.77 1.26 -10.68
N LEU A 159 -2.47 2.20 -10.03
CA LEU A 159 -1.91 3.50 -9.63
C LEU A 159 -0.75 3.34 -8.65
N LEU A 160 -0.86 2.48 -7.64
CA LEU A 160 0.20 2.24 -6.66
C LEU A 160 1.45 1.57 -7.26
N ASN A 161 1.28 0.72 -8.27
CA ASN A 161 2.41 0.10 -8.98
C ASN A 161 3.01 0.99 -10.08
N SER A 162 2.46 2.18 -10.31
CA SER A 162 2.97 3.11 -11.32
C SER A 162 4.37 3.64 -10.95
N TYR A 163 5.13 4.05 -11.97
CA TYR A 163 6.40 4.75 -11.74
C TYR A 163 6.21 6.06 -10.97
N VAL A 164 5.09 6.75 -11.14
CA VAL A 164 4.77 7.99 -10.42
C VAL A 164 4.64 7.71 -8.93
N ALA A 165 3.83 6.72 -8.53
CA ALA A 165 3.69 6.36 -7.11
C ALA A 165 5.03 5.91 -6.50
N ASN A 166 5.80 5.10 -7.23
CA ASN A 166 7.15 4.68 -6.79
C ASN A 166 8.09 5.87 -6.63
N TYR A 167 8.06 6.84 -7.54
CA TYR A 167 8.86 8.06 -7.46
C TYR A 167 8.47 8.89 -6.22
N LEU A 168 7.17 9.08 -5.97
CA LEU A 168 6.68 9.86 -4.84
C LEU A 168 7.02 9.25 -3.48
N VAL A 169 6.92 7.92 -3.37
CA VAL A 169 7.24 7.20 -2.13
C VAL A 169 8.72 7.36 -1.76
N ARG A 170 9.62 7.39 -2.75
CA ARG A 170 11.08 7.50 -2.53
C ARG A 170 11.51 8.77 -1.80
N PHE A 171 10.75 9.85 -1.90
CA PHE A 171 11.07 11.09 -1.17
C PHE A 171 10.86 11.00 0.35
N ARG A 172 10.22 9.93 0.83
CA ARG A 172 9.78 9.82 2.23
C ARG A 172 10.05 8.46 2.86
N VAL A 173 10.36 7.45 2.05
CA VAL A 173 10.64 6.11 2.56
C VAL A 173 12.08 6.04 3.06
N ASN A 174 12.24 5.47 4.25
CA ASN A 174 13.54 5.05 4.76
C ASN A 174 13.69 3.53 4.58
N THR A 175 13.09 2.75 5.47
CA THR A 175 13.11 1.27 5.44
C THR A 175 11.72 0.66 5.35
N HIS A 176 10.69 1.46 5.59
CA HIS A 176 9.29 1.02 5.66
C HIS A 176 8.35 1.96 4.92
N VAL A 177 7.48 1.41 4.09
CA VAL A 177 6.32 2.12 3.53
C VAL A 177 5.18 2.00 4.54
N THR A 178 5.17 2.90 5.51
CA THR A 178 4.19 2.86 6.62
C THR A 178 2.78 3.23 6.14
N ALA A 179 1.75 2.85 6.90
CA ALA A 179 0.36 3.24 6.63
C ALA A 179 0.18 4.77 6.66
N SER A 180 0.90 5.47 7.54
CA SER A 180 0.89 6.94 7.62
C SER A 180 1.48 7.56 6.35
N LEU A 181 2.61 7.06 5.84
CA LEU A 181 3.20 7.50 4.58
C LEU A 181 2.20 7.29 3.43
N MET A 182 1.59 6.11 3.34
CA MET A 182 0.63 5.79 2.29
C MET A 182 -0.62 6.66 2.36
N SER A 183 -1.16 6.93 3.54
CA SER A 183 -2.35 7.79 3.67
C SER A 183 -2.13 9.22 3.14
N ARG A 184 -0.89 9.69 3.17
CA ARG A 184 -0.48 11.03 2.71
C ARG A 184 0.02 11.07 1.27
N LEU A 185 0.16 9.91 0.61
CA LEU A 185 0.61 9.86 -0.78
C LEU A 185 -0.43 10.53 -1.70
N PRO A 186 -0.06 11.54 -2.49
CA PRO A 186 -0.97 12.11 -3.48
C PRO A 186 -1.17 11.08 -4.61
N VAL A 187 -2.41 10.67 -4.82
CA VAL A 187 -2.79 9.65 -5.82
C VAL A 187 -3.97 10.16 -6.62
N LEU A 188 -3.90 10.01 -7.93
CA LEU A 188 -5.00 10.36 -8.81
C LEU A 188 -6.28 9.68 -8.33
N PHE A 189 -7.34 10.46 -8.11
CA PHE A 189 -8.65 9.93 -7.78
C PHE A 189 -9.48 9.78 -9.05
N ILE A 190 -9.95 8.56 -9.30
CA ILE A 190 -10.87 8.23 -10.38
C ILE A 190 -12.15 7.76 -9.71
N GLY A 191 -13.12 8.66 -9.55
CA GLY A 191 -14.42 8.36 -8.95
C GLY A 191 -15.40 7.74 -9.93
N PRO A 192 -16.57 7.27 -9.44
CA PRO A 192 -17.62 6.66 -10.27
C PRO A 192 -18.11 7.53 -11.43
N ASP A 193 -18.05 8.85 -11.25
CA ASP A 193 -18.48 9.84 -12.26
C ASP A 193 -17.44 10.07 -13.37
N ASN A 194 -16.25 9.47 -13.23
CA ASN A 194 -15.20 9.61 -14.23
C ASN A 194 -15.47 8.66 -15.41
N PRO A 195 -15.42 9.13 -16.68
CA PRO A 195 -15.66 8.29 -17.87
C PRO A 195 -14.69 7.09 -18.01
N LEU A 196 -13.55 7.11 -17.29
CA LEU A 196 -12.57 6.04 -17.26
C LEU A 196 -12.88 4.99 -16.19
N PHE A 197 -13.84 5.25 -15.30
CA PHE A 197 -14.23 4.31 -14.25
C PHE A 197 -15.10 3.21 -14.87
N GLY A 198 -14.67 1.97 -14.76
CA GLY A 198 -15.41 0.81 -15.29
C GLY A 198 -15.12 0.45 -16.77
N ARG A 199 -14.04 0.99 -17.35
CA ARG A 199 -13.54 0.57 -18.68
C ARG A 199 -12.36 -0.39 -18.58
#